data_4de74cae39d0f69fe73bbf624c2658f9
#
_entry.id   4de74cae39d0f69fe73bbf624c2658f9
#
_cell.length_a   1.000
_cell.length_b   1.000
_cell.length_c   1.000
_cell.angle_alpha   90.00
_cell.angle_beta   90.00
_cell.angle_gamma   90.00
#
_symmetry.space_group_name_H-M   'P 1'
#
loop_
_entity.id
_entity.type
_entity.pdbx_description
1 polymer ?
#
loop_
_entity_poly.entity_id
_entity_poly.type
_entity_poly.pdbx_seq_one_letter_code
_entity_poly.pdbx_strand_id
1 'polypeptide(L)'
;MVDAVLLKSSFNRDNLFYEIRPKKDALKQIVRHCLQNVGKSGIVYCLSRKKVEQIAETLRVNGVKALAYHAGMDSGQRSKIQDQFLMQDVDVIVATIAFGMGIDKPDVRFVIHYDMPKSLESYYQETGRAGRDGGEGRCIAFYLSLIHI
;
A
#
# COMPACT_ATOMS: atom_id res chain seq x y z
N MET A 1 -16.01 -16.30 5.30
CA MET A 1 -15.55 -16.22 3.94
C MET A 1 -15.43 -14.79 3.44
N VAL A 2 -14.40 -14.50 2.76
CA VAL A 2 -14.15 -13.16 2.28
C VAL A 2 -14.71 -12.99 0.88
N ASP A 3 -15.52 -11.97 0.69
CA ASP A 3 -16.05 -11.67 -0.63
C ASP A 3 -15.04 -10.83 -1.39
N ALA A 4 -13.98 -11.48 -1.80
CA ALA A 4 -12.92 -10.81 -2.53
C ALA A 4 -13.08 -11.06 -4.02
N VAL A 5 -12.77 -10.04 -4.80
CA VAL A 5 -12.78 -10.15 -6.25
C VAL A 5 -11.34 -9.97 -6.73
N LEU A 6 -10.87 -10.94 -7.47
CA LEU A 6 -9.52 -10.91 -8.01
C LEU A 6 -9.60 -10.56 -9.49
N LEU A 7 -8.93 -9.48 -9.87
CA LEU A 7 -8.95 -8.98 -11.24
C LEU A 7 -7.53 -8.87 -11.78
N LYS A 8 -7.39 -9.00 -13.08
CA LYS A 8 -6.12 -8.72 -13.76
C LYS A 8 -6.16 -7.32 -14.33
N SER A 9 -5.02 -6.68 -14.34
CA SER A 9 -4.90 -5.36 -14.95
C SER A 9 -5.10 -5.46 -16.46
N SER A 10 -5.86 -4.50 -17.01
CA SER A 10 -6.05 -4.40 -18.44
C SER A 10 -5.01 -3.49 -19.10
N PHE A 11 -4.03 -2.99 -18.34
CA PHE A 11 -3.07 -2.01 -18.85
C PHE A 11 -1.72 -2.63 -19.19
N ASN A 12 -1.72 -3.79 -19.77
CA ASN A 12 -0.50 -4.49 -20.21
C ASN A 12 0.47 -4.79 -19.06
N ARG A 13 -0.07 -4.93 -17.85
CA ARG A 13 0.73 -5.27 -16.68
C ARG A 13 0.28 -6.63 -16.18
N ASP A 14 0.66 -7.69 -16.90
CA ASP A 14 0.25 -9.06 -16.59
C ASP A 14 0.78 -9.54 -15.24
N ASN A 15 1.79 -8.86 -14.73
CA ASN A 15 2.39 -9.22 -13.44
C ASN A 15 1.65 -8.64 -12.23
N LEU A 16 0.62 -7.81 -12.45
CA LEU A 16 -0.15 -7.23 -11.36
C LEU A 16 -1.47 -7.97 -11.17
N PHE A 17 -1.77 -8.30 -9.93
CA PHE A 17 -2.99 -9.02 -9.57
C PHE A 17 -3.81 -8.14 -8.64
N TYR A 18 -5.02 -7.83 -9.04
CA TYR A 18 -5.91 -6.93 -8.32
C TYR A 18 -6.93 -7.70 -7.51
N GLU A 19 -7.10 -7.28 -6.27
CA GLU A 19 -8.08 -7.89 -5.37
C GLU A 19 -8.82 -6.79 -4.63
N ILE A 20 -10.16 -6.89 -4.59
CA ILE A 20 -10.99 -5.91 -3.89
C ILE A 20 -11.69 -6.65 -2.76
N ARG A 21 -11.60 -6.11 -1.55
CA ARG A 21 -12.17 -6.73 -0.35
C ARG A 21 -13.08 -5.77 0.39
N PRO A 22 -14.11 -6.27 1.07
CA PRO A 22 -14.90 -5.41 1.96
C PRO A 22 -14.00 -4.85 3.06
N LYS A 23 -14.25 -3.61 3.45
CA LYS A 23 -13.45 -2.96 4.49
C LYS A 23 -13.94 -3.42 5.86
N LYS A 24 -13.63 -4.64 6.18
CA LYS A 24 -13.99 -5.28 7.44
C LYS A 24 -12.72 -5.88 8.02
N ASP A 25 -12.39 -5.49 9.25
CA ASP A 25 -11.13 -5.91 9.87
C ASP A 25 -9.93 -5.61 8.98
N ALA A 26 -10.00 -4.49 8.26
CA ALA A 26 -8.98 -4.16 7.28
C ALA A 26 -7.60 -4.05 7.89
N LEU A 27 -7.50 -3.43 9.05
CA LEU A 27 -6.20 -3.30 9.71
C LEU A 27 -5.60 -4.64 10.07
N LYS A 28 -6.41 -5.58 10.57
CA LYS A 28 -5.94 -6.92 10.85
C LYS A 28 -5.46 -7.62 9.59
N GLN A 29 -6.17 -7.43 8.50
CA GLN A 29 -5.76 -8.04 7.22
C GLN A 29 -4.45 -7.46 6.73
N ILE A 30 -4.26 -6.15 6.89
CA ILE A 30 -3.01 -5.50 6.50
C ILE A 30 -1.85 -6.05 7.33
N VAL A 31 -2.02 -6.15 8.64
CA VAL A 31 -0.99 -6.69 9.52
C VAL A 31 -0.64 -8.12 9.11
N ARG A 32 -1.67 -8.93 8.88
CA ARG A 32 -1.46 -10.34 8.49
C ARG A 32 -0.71 -10.43 7.17
N HIS A 33 -1.11 -9.62 6.19
CA HIS A 33 -0.45 -9.65 4.89
C HIS A 33 1.03 -9.28 5.01
N CYS A 34 1.33 -8.24 5.78
CA CYS A 34 2.70 -7.80 5.97
C CYS A 34 3.53 -8.87 6.71
N LEU A 35 2.94 -9.54 7.69
CA LEU A 35 3.65 -10.59 8.41
C LEU A 35 3.91 -11.82 7.54
N GLN A 36 3.01 -12.10 6.61
CA GLN A 36 3.20 -13.21 5.68
C GLN A 36 4.18 -12.88 4.56
N ASN A 37 4.57 -11.62 4.45
CA ASN A 37 5.45 -11.15 3.38
C ASN A 37 6.66 -10.40 3.94
N VAL A 38 7.17 -10.85 5.06
CA VAL A 38 8.36 -10.24 5.68
C VAL A 38 9.52 -10.25 4.68
N GLY A 39 10.22 -9.13 4.62
CA GLY A 39 11.33 -8.98 3.68
C GLY A 39 10.91 -8.51 2.30
N LYS A 40 9.61 -8.44 2.02
CA LYS A 40 9.10 -7.94 0.76
C LYS A 40 8.65 -6.50 0.91
N SER A 41 8.89 -5.70 -0.12
CA SER A 41 8.54 -4.28 -0.08
C SER A 41 7.09 -4.07 -0.41
N GLY A 42 6.42 -3.19 0.35
CA GLY A 42 5.03 -2.87 0.10
C GLY A 42 4.70 -1.44 0.46
N ILE A 43 3.59 -0.95 -0.08
CA ILE A 43 3.08 0.39 0.19
C ILE A 43 1.63 0.26 0.62
N VAL A 44 1.26 0.96 1.70
CA VAL A 44 -0.12 1.04 2.18
C VAL A 44 -0.58 2.48 2.07
N TYR A 45 -1.67 2.71 1.37
CA TYR A 45 -2.23 4.05 1.16
C TYR A 45 -3.44 4.30 2.03
N CYS A 46 -3.48 5.47 2.66
CA CYS A 46 -4.59 5.91 3.49
C CYS A 46 -4.98 7.33 3.13
N LEU A 47 -6.20 7.73 3.49
CA LEU A 47 -6.71 9.05 3.16
C LEU A 47 -6.12 10.14 4.06
N SER A 48 -5.97 9.88 5.36
CA SER A 48 -5.55 10.90 6.32
C SER A 48 -4.18 10.61 6.91
N ARG A 49 -3.48 11.69 7.28
CA ARG A 49 -2.19 11.57 7.97
C ARG A 49 -2.33 10.83 9.29
N LYS A 50 -3.42 11.07 10.00
CA LYS A 50 -3.68 10.42 11.27
C LYS A 50 -3.77 8.90 11.09
N LYS A 51 -4.49 8.46 10.06
CA LYS A 51 -4.61 7.03 9.80
C LYS A 51 -3.28 6.44 9.36
N VAL A 52 -2.50 7.18 8.58
CA VAL A 52 -1.17 6.75 8.18
C VAL A 52 -0.30 6.46 9.40
N GLU A 53 -0.27 7.40 10.35
CA GLU A 53 0.54 7.23 11.55
C GLU A 53 0.02 6.06 12.39
N GLN A 54 -1.29 5.92 12.48
CA GLN A 54 -1.89 4.85 13.26
C GLN A 54 -1.54 3.47 12.68
N ILE A 55 -1.67 3.32 11.38
CA ILE A 55 -1.38 2.04 10.74
C ILE A 55 0.11 1.72 10.82
N ALA A 56 0.97 2.72 10.58
CA ALA A 56 2.40 2.52 10.67
C ALA A 56 2.79 2.04 12.08
N GLU A 57 2.21 2.68 13.10
CA GLU A 57 2.49 2.30 14.48
C GLU A 57 2.01 0.88 14.77
N THR A 58 0.81 0.53 14.32
CA THR A 58 0.27 -0.81 14.52
C THR A 58 1.16 -1.86 13.86
N LEU A 59 1.66 -1.58 12.67
CA LEU A 59 2.56 -2.49 11.98
C LEU A 59 3.86 -2.66 12.77
N ARG A 60 4.44 -1.57 13.25
CA ARG A 60 5.68 -1.63 14.03
C ARG A 60 5.50 -2.44 15.32
N VAL A 61 4.39 -2.23 16.00
CA VAL A 61 4.08 -2.96 17.24
C VAL A 61 3.98 -4.45 16.96
N ASN A 62 3.54 -4.84 15.79
CA ASN A 62 3.41 -6.24 15.39
C ASN A 62 4.68 -6.80 14.73
N GLY A 63 5.76 -6.05 14.76
CA GLY A 63 7.04 -6.56 14.28
C GLY A 63 7.34 -6.32 12.81
N VAL A 64 6.52 -5.52 12.14
CA VAL A 64 6.74 -5.16 10.74
C VAL A 64 7.60 -3.90 10.69
N LYS A 65 8.62 -3.90 9.83
CA LYS A 65 9.46 -2.73 9.64
C LYS A 65 8.71 -1.74 8.73
N ALA A 66 7.97 -0.84 9.35
CA ALA A 66 7.09 0.09 8.63
C ALA A 66 7.33 1.52 9.09
N LEU A 67 7.22 2.46 8.17
CA LEU A 67 7.33 3.88 8.46
C LEU A 67 6.21 4.65 7.77
N ALA A 68 5.80 5.75 8.41
CA ALA A 68 4.82 6.67 7.84
C ALA A 68 5.49 7.62 6.86
N TYR A 69 4.74 8.07 5.85
CA TYR A 69 5.26 8.99 4.84
C TYR A 69 4.12 9.91 4.41
N HIS A 70 4.19 11.18 4.82
CA HIS A 70 3.14 12.15 4.48
C HIS A 70 3.68 13.58 4.52
N ALA A 71 2.86 14.51 4.08
CA ALA A 71 3.27 15.91 3.91
C ALA A 71 3.54 16.65 5.22
N GLY A 72 3.11 16.08 6.36
CA GLY A 72 3.43 16.68 7.68
C GLY A 72 4.87 16.52 8.09
N MET A 73 5.63 15.69 7.37
CA MET A 73 7.05 15.48 7.62
C MET A 73 7.86 16.45 6.80
N ASP A 74 9.03 16.87 7.32
CA ASP A 74 9.90 17.75 6.55
C ASP A 74 10.59 16.97 5.42
N SER A 75 11.20 17.70 4.50
CA SER A 75 11.81 17.09 3.32
C SER A 75 12.99 16.19 3.69
N GLY A 76 13.70 16.51 4.74
CA GLY A 76 14.81 15.67 5.20
C GLY A 76 14.33 14.32 5.70
N GLN A 77 13.25 14.32 6.49
CA GLN A 77 12.65 13.08 6.96
C GLN A 77 12.13 12.23 5.81
N ARG A 78 11.45 12.88 4.84
CA ARG A 78 10.92 12.15 3.70
C ARG A 78 12.02 11.51 2.85
N SER A 79 13.10 12.24 2.61
CA SER A 79 14.25 11.71 1.89
C SER A 79 14.84 10.51 2.59
N LYS A 80 14.98 10.61 3.90
CA LYS A 80 15.55 9.52 4.68
C LYS A 80 14.69 8.28 4.62
N ILE A 81 13.36 8.46 4.70
CA ILE A 81 12.44 7.33 4.63
C ILE A 81 12.51 6.65 3.26
N GLN A 82 12.57 7.44 2.19
CA GLN A 82 12.71 6.87 0.85
C GLN A 82 14.01 6.08 0.70
N ASP A 83 15.10 6.62 1.24
CA ASP A 83 16.38 5.93 1.19
C ASP A 83 16.32 4.61 1.96
N GLN A 84 15.70 4.61 3.13
CA GLN A 84 15.55 3.40 3.91
C GLN A 84 14.71 2.35 3.18
N PHE A 85 13.69 2.80 2.46
CA PHE A 85 12.85 1.91 1.68
C PHE A 85 13.65 1.31 0.51
N LEU A 86 14.37 2.15 -0.22
CA LEU A 86 15.19 1.69 -1.34
C LEU A 86 16.29 0.73 -0.88
N MET A 87 16.86 0.97 0.29
CA MET A 87 17.94 0.14 0.82
C MET A 87 17.45 -1.09 1.57
N GLN A 88 16.17 -1.32 1.62
CA GLN A 88 15.57 -2.48 2.28
C GLN A 88 15.70 -2.45 3.80
N ASP A 89 15.96 -1.28 4.38
CA ASP A 89 15.97 -1.12 5.84
C ASP A 89 14.56 -1.09 6.39
N VAL A 90 13.59 -0.77 5.54
CA VAL A 90 12.16 -0.74 5.85
C VAL A 90 11.45 -1.55 4.79
N ASP A 91 10.50 -2.39 5.21
CA ASP A 91 9.74 -3.21 4.26
C ASP A 91 8.50 -2.49 3.75
N VAL A 92 7.82 -1.72 4.61
CA VAL A 92 6.52 -1.15 4.28
C VAL A 92 6.50 0.35 4.54
N ILE A 93 6.02 1.08 3.56
CA ILE A 93 5.74 2.51 3.70
C ILE A 93 4.23 2.69 3.78
N VAL A 94 3.76 3.42 4.78
CA VAL A 94 2.36 3.81 4.88
C VAL A 94 2.25 5.28 4.51
N ALA A 95 1.51 5.60 3.47
CA ALA A 95 1.49 6.94 2.88
C ALA A 95 0.08 7.44 2.65
N THR A 96 -0.06 8.77 2.57
CA THR A 96 -1.34 9.35 2.17
C THR A 96 -1.51 9.20 0.65
N ILE A 97 -2.77 9.01 0.26
CA ILE A 97 -3.15 8.95 -1.15
C ILE A 97 -2.68 10.23 -1.85
N ALA A 98 -2.21 10.08 -3.07
CA ALA A 98 -1.67 11.15 -3.91
C ALA A 98 -0.31 11.67 -3.45
N PHE A 99 -0.04 11.74 -2.14
CA PHE A 99 1.26 12.19 -1.66
C PHE A 99 2.35 11.14 -1.87
N GLY A 100 1.96 9.86 -1.81
CA GLY A 100 2.91 8.77 -2.02
C GLY A 100 3.44 8.66 -3.43
N MET A 101 3.08 9.57 -4.33
CA MET A 101 3.49 9.52 -5.71
C MET A 101 5.01 9.61 -5.92
N GLY A 102 5.72 10.18 -4.94
CA GLY A 102 7.17 10.26 -5.04
C GLY A 102 7.90 8.99 -4.67
N ILE A 103 7.20 8.00 -4.16
CA ILE A 103 7.83 6.75 -3.73
C ILE A 103 8.09 5.87 -4.94
N ASP A 104 9.33 5.46 -5.13
CA ASP A 104 9.70 4.65 -6.29
C ASP A 104 10.72 3.59 -5.88
N LYS A 105 10.38 2.33 -6.16
CA LYS A 105 11.22 1.19 -5.89
C LYS A 105 10.83 0.10 -6.87
N PRO A 106 11.76 -0.49 -7.61
CA PRO A 106 11.37 -1.41 -8.70
C PRO A 106 10.76 -2.72 -8.23
N ASP A 107 11.07 -3.17 -7.04
CA ASP A 107 10.62 -4.47 -6.56
C ASP A 107 9.55 -4.39 -5.48
N VAL A 108 8.62 -3.46 -5.60
CA VAL A 108 7.46 -3.40 -4.71
C VAL A 108 6.57 -4.61 -5.03
N ARG A 109 6.31 -5.42 -4.01
CA ARG A 109 5.56 -6.66 -4.18
C ARG A 109 4.08 -6.51 -3.89
N PHE A 110 3.68 -5.48 -3.13
CA PHE A 110 2.25 -5.25 -2.90
C PHE A 110 1.96 -3.78 -2.66
N VAL A 111 0.77 -3.37 -3.06
CA VAL A 111 0.21 -2.05 -2.80
C VAL A 111 -1.19 -2.27 -2.22
N ILE A 112 -1.40 -1.79 -1.01
CA ILE A 112 -2.68 -1.95 -0.33
C ILE A 112 -3.32 -0.58 -0.15
N HIS A 113 -4.57 -0.45 -0.58
CA HIS A 113 -5.35 0.76 -0.36
C HIS A 113 -6.30 0.54 0.80
N TYR A 114 -5.94 1.08 1.97
CA TYR A 114 -6.86 1.09 3.11
C TYR A 114 -8.07 1.94 2.78
N ASP A 115 -7.85 3.07 2.11
CA ASP A 115 -8.90 3.93 1.56
C ASP A 115 -8.72 4.01 0.05
N MET A 116 -9.83 4.11 -0.68
CA MET A 116 -9.77 4.23 -2.13
C MET A 116 -9.58 5.69 -2.54
N PRO A 117 -8.77 5.96 -3.55
CA PRO A 117 -8.70 7.31 -4.12
C PRO A 117 -9.99 7.63 -4.86
N LYS A 118 -10.18 8.92 -5.18
CA LYS A 118 -11.42 9.39 -5.77
C LYS A 118 -11.57 9.00 -7.23
N SER A 119 -10.48 8.74 -7.92
CA SER A 119 -10.54 8.42 -9.34
C SER A 119 -9.83 7.12 -9.63
N LEU A 120 -10.26 6.46 -10.68
CA LEU A 120 -9.65 5.24 -11.15
C LEU A 120 -8.24 5.52 -11.66
N GLU A 121 -8.05 6.69 -12.26
CA GLU A 121 -6.74 7.08 -12.76
C GLU A 121 -5.71 7.15 -11.62
N SER A 122 -6.08 7.80 -10.52
CA SER A 122 -5.20 7.86 -9.34
C SER A 122 -4.91 6.48 -8.80
N TYR A 123 -5.94 5.64 -8.75
CA TYR A 123 -5.78 4.27 -8.27
C TYR A 123 -4.74 3.51 -9.10
N TYR A 124 -4.85 3.60 -10.42
CA TYR A 124 -3.91 2.89 -11.29
C TYR A 124 -2.52 3.49 -11.26
N GLN A 125 -2.40 4.79 -11.06
CA GLN A 125 -1.09 5.40 -10.86
C GLN A 125 -0.40 4.84 -9.62
N GLU A 126 -1.16 4.65 -8.56
CA GLU A 126 -0.60 4.17 -7.30
C GLU A 126 -0.30 2.67 -7.35
N THR A 127 -1.20 1.87 -7.91
CA THR A 127 -0.94 0.44 -8.06
C THR A 127 0.16 0.16 -9.08
N GLY A 128 0.33 1.04 -10.05
CA GLY A 128 1.39 0.90 -11.05
C GLY A 128 2.79 0.93 -10.48
N ARG A 129 2.94 1.28 -9.20
CA ARG A 129 4.25 1.25 -8.53
C ARG A 129 4.68 -0.15 -8.16
N ALA A 130 3.74 -1.10 -8.16
CA ALA A 130 4.06 -2.49 -7.85
C ALA A 130 4.69 -3.18 -9.06
N GLY A 131 5.62 -4.08 -8.80
CA GLY A 131 6.15 -4.97 -9.81
C GLY A 131 6.80 -4.32 -11.01
N ARG A 132 7.44 -3.18 -10.84
CA ARG A 132 8.09 -2.50 -11.98
C ARG A 132 9.24 -3.27 -12.57
N ASP A 133 9.80 -4.16 -11.78
CA ASP A 133 10.88 -5.04 -12.24
C ASP A 133 10.37 -6.24 -13.06
N GLY A 134 9.07 -6.31 -13.28
CA GLY A 134 8.47 -7.45 -13.99
C GLY A 134 8.03 -8.58 -13.08
N GLY A 135 8.41 -8.53 -11.81
CA GLY A 135 7.98 -9.54 -10.85
C GLY A 135 6.54 -9.32 -10.40
N GLU A 136 6.01 -10.30 -9.68
CA GLU A 136 4.62 -10.26 -9.26
C GLU A 136 4.35 -9.07 -8.33
N GLY A 137 3.20 -8.42 -8.51
CA GLY A 137 2.72 -7.37 -7.64
C GLY A 137 1.27 -7.61 -7.28
N ARG A 138 0.95 -7.54 -6.00
CA ARG A 138 -0.41 -7.67 -5.50
C ARG A 138 -0.97 -6.31 -5.16
N CYS A 139 -2.18 -6.03 -5.63
CA CYS A 139 -2.85 -4.76 -5.40
C CYS A 139 -4.16 -5.05 -4.69
N ILE A 140 -4.21 -4.76 -3.39
CA ILE A 140 -5.37 -5.06 -2.56
C ILE A 140 -6.04 -3.74 -2.18
N ALA A 141 -7.34 -3.64 -2.41
CA ALA A 141 -8.11 -2.45 -2.08
C ALA A 141 -9.26 -2.82 -1.18
N PHE A 142 -9.49 -1.99 -0.18
CA PHE A 142 -10.64 -2.14 0.71
C PHE A 142 -11.69 -1.10 0.35
N TYR A 143 -12.94 -1.52 0.31
CA TYR A 143 -14.05 -0.60 0.06
C TYR A 143 -15.05 -0.67 1.20
N LEU A 144 -15.72 0.45 1.48
CA LEU A 144 -16.63 0.49 2.59
C LEU A 144 -17.84 -0.36 2.33
N SER A 145 -18.70 0.05 1.49
CA SER A 145 -19.87 -0.76 1.18
C SER A 145 -20.45 -0.28 -0.12
N LEU A 146 -20.74 -1.21 -0.98
CA LEU A 146 -21.39 -0.91 -2.23
C LEU A 146 -22.85 -1.21 -2.19
N ILE A 147 -23.29 -1.70 -1.07
CA ILE A 147 -24.64 -2.23 -0.98
C ILE A 147 -25.69 -1.18 -0.98
N HIS A 148 -25.35 -0.02 -0.54
CA HIS A 148 -26.29 1.05 -0.44
C HIS A 148 -26.59 1.69 -1.74
N ILE A 149 -26.07 1.19 -2.70
CA ILE A 149 -26.26 1.70 -4.02
C ILE A 149 -27.52 1.19 -4.62
#